data_a789a0caea21d3a1aa2baed437bba3d9
#
_entry.id   a789a0caea21d3a1aa2baed437bba3d9
#
_cell.length_a   1.000
_cell.length_b   1.000
_cell.length_c   1.000
_cell.angle_alpha   90.00
_cell.angle_beta   90.00
_cell.angle_gamma   90.00
#
_symmetry.space_group_name_H-M   'P 1'
#
loop_
_entity.id
_entity.type
_entity.pdbx_description
1 polymer ?
#
loop_
_entity_poly.entity_id
_entity_poly.type
_entity_poly.pdbx_seq_one_letter_code
_entity_poly.pdbx_strand_id
1 'polypeptide(L)' 'MLAEARRARHLTQPALSQATGIQQSEISRIERGVGNPTAATLTRLASALGQKVVLAPAA' A
#
# COMPACT_ATOMS: atom_id res chain seq x y z
N MET A 1 -8.66 -2.42 2.85
CA MET A 1 -7.53 -3.09 2.21
C MET A 1 -6.87 -2.16 1.20
N LEU A 2 -5.67 -2.48 0.76
CA LEU A 2 -4.88 -1.58 -0.09
C LEU A 2 -5.58 -1.24 -1.42
N ALA A 3 -6.11 -2.24 -2.11
CA ALA A 3 -6.76 -2.02 -3.40
C ALA A 3 -7.97 -1.09 -3.27
N GLU A 4 -8.75 -1.25 -2.23
CA GLU A 4 -9.91 -0.39 -1.98
C GLU A 4 -9.48 1.05 -1.70
N ALA A 5 -8.46 1.24 -0.87
CA ALA A 5 -7.94 2.57 -0.56
C ALA A 5 -7.38 3.24 -1.81
N ARG A 6 -6.68 2.49 -2.66
CA ARG A 6 -6.14 2.98 -3.92
C ARG A 6 -7.26 3.42 -4.86
N ARG A 7 -8.29 2.59 -5.01
CA ARG A 7 -9.42 2.90 -5.90
C ARG A 7 -10.23 4.09 -5.40
N ALA A 8 -10.34 4.25 -4.09
CA ALA A 8 -11.01 5.40 -3.50
C ALA A 8 -10.32 6.71 -3.85
N ARG A 9 -9.02 6.66 -4.15
CA ARG A 9 -8.24 7.81 -4.60
C ARG A 9 -8.15 7.90 -6.12
N HIS A 10 -8.85 7.05 -6.85
CA HIS A 10 -8.82 7.01 -8.33
C HIS A 10 -7.41 6.79 -8.87
N LEU A 11 -6.59 6.02 -8.15
CA LEU A 11 -5.22 5.72 -8.57
C LEU A 11 -5.14 4.33 -9.18
N THR A 12 -4.38 4.21 -10.26
CA THR A 12 -4.02 2.91 -10.82
C THR A 12 -2.81 2.34 -10.08
N GLN A 13 -2.54 1.03 -10.25
CA GLN A 13 -1.32 0.46 -9.71
C GLN A 13 -0.05 1.15 -10.25
N PRO A 14 0.07 1.43 -11.55
CA PRO A 14 1.23 2.18 -12.04
C PRO A 14 1.38 3.55 -11.41
N ALA A 15 0.28 4.28 -11.21
CA ALA A 15 0.32 5.60 -10.60
C ALA A 15 0.80 5.51 -9.14
N LEU A 16 0.32 4.52 -8.40
CA LEU A 16 0.75 4.30 -7.02
C LEU A 16 2.24 3.90 -6.98
N SER A 17 2.67 3.09 -7.92
CA SER A 17 4.08 2.72 -8.04
C SER A 17 4.97 3.95 -8.25
N GLN A 18 4.57 4.85 -9.13
CA GLN A 18 5.33 6.08 -9.37
C GLN A 18 5.36 6.98 -8.14
N ALA A 19 4.25 7.09 -7.43
CA ALA A 19 4.16 7.96 -6.26
C ALA A 19 4.99 7.46 -5.09
N THR A 20 5.18 6.15 -4.98
CA THR A 20 5.85 5.53 -3.82
C THR A 20 7.26 5.05 -4.10
N GLY A 21 7.61 4.84 -5.36
CA GLY A 21 8.87 4.18 -5.72
C GLY A 21 8.85 2.68 -5.51
N ILE A 22 7.69 2.11 -5.17
CA ILE A 22 7.52 0.67 -4.99
C ILE A 22 7.14 0.05 -6.33
N GLN A 23 7.73 -1.08 -6.69
CA GLN A 23 7.45 -1.73 -7.96
C GLN A 23 5.99 -2.17 -8.04
N GLN A 24 5.41 -2.02 -9.22
CA GLN A 24 4.01 -2.38 -9.44
C GLN A 24 3.76 -3.86 -9.13
N SER A 25 4.70 -4.73 -9.46
CA SER A 25 4.57 -6.16 -9.17
C SER A 25 4.44 -6.41 -7.67
N GLU A 26 5.15 -5.64 -6.84
CA GLU A 26 5.05 -5.76 -5.40
C GLU A 26 3.71 -5.24 -4.89
N ILE A 27 3.25 -4.11 -5.42
CA ILE A 27 1.92 -3.59 -5.08
C ILE A 27 0.85 -4.62 -5.40
N SER A 28 0.93 -5.23 -6.57
CA SER A 28 -0.01 -6.27 -6.99
C SER A 28 -0.01 -7.46 -6.02
N ARG A 29 1.17 -7.89 -5.59
CA ARG A 29 1.28 -9.00 -4.63
C ARG A 29 0.67 -8.64 -3.28
N ILE A 30 0.89 -7.42 -2.80
CA ILE A 30 0.31 -6.95 -1.55
C ILE A 30 -1.22 -6.93 -1.65
N GLU A 31 -1.75 -6.43 -2.75
CA GLU A 31 -3.20 -6.34 -2.97
C GLU A 31 -3.85 -7.72 -3.01
N ARG A 32 -3.12 -8.73 -3.47
CA ARG A 32 -3.60 -10.11 -3.50
C ARG A 32 -3.39 -10.86 -2.18
N GLY A 33 -2.79 -10.21 -1.19
CA GLY A 33 -2.49 -10.84 0.08
C GLY A 33 -1.35 -11.84 0.03
N VAL A 34 -0.46 -11.72 -0.96
CA VAL A 34 0.68 -12.61 -1.14
C VAL A 34 1.95 -11.88 -0.69
N GLY A 35 2.82 -12.58 0.03
CA GLY A 35 4.07 -12.01 0.50
C GLY A 35 3.95 -11.28 1.83
N ASN A 36 5.09 -10.78 2.31
CA ASN A 36 5.18 -10.10 3.60
C ASN A 36 5.79 -8.71 3.40
N PRO A 37 4.98 -7.69 3.12
CA PRO A 37 5.51 -6.33 2.99
C PRO A 37 6.05 -5.86 4.35
N THR A 38 7.15 -5.09 4.32
CA THR A 38 7.70 -4.52 5.53
C THR A 38 6.80 -3.40 6.05
N ALA A 39 6.96 -3.04 7.34
CA ALA A 39 6.26 -1.89 7.89
C ALA A 39 6.60 -0.61 7.13
N ALA A 40 7.86 -0.46 6.69
CA ALA A 40 8.27 0.70 5.90
C ALA A 40 7.51 0.78 4.57
N THR A 41 7.34 -0.36 3.89
CA THR A 41 6.59 -0.43 2.63
C THR A 41 5.13 -0.06 2.87
N LEU A 42 4.51 -0.62 3.90
CA LEU A 42 3.10 -0.32 4.22
C LEU A 42 2.91 1.15 4.57
N THR A 43 3.83 1.72 5.36
CA THR A 43 3.77 3.13 5.73
C THR A 43 3.87 4.03 4.49
N ARG A 44 4.76 3.69 3.57
CA ARG A 44 4.94 4.46 2.34
C ARG A 44 3.67 4.42 1.47
N LEU A 45 3.07 3.24 1.34
CA LEU A 45 1.82 3.09 0.58
C LEU A 45 0.68 3.87 1.25
N ALA A 46 0.53 3.73 2.56
CA ALA A 46 -0.52 4.42 3.30
C ALA A 46 -0.36 5.93 3.19
N SER A 47 0.87 6.43 3.30
CA SER A 47 1.14 7.86 3.20
C SER A 47 0.74 8.41 1.83
N ALA A 48 1.05 7.68 0.76
CA ALA A 48 0.67 8.09 -0.59
C ALA A 48 -0.85 8.11 -0.78
N LEU A 49 -1.58 7.33 0.00
CA LEU A 49 -3.04 7.27 -0.04
C LEU A 49 -3.70 8.16 1.00
N GLY A 50 -2.92 8.96 1.73
CA GLY A 50 -3.43 9.87 2.76
C GLY A 50 -3.95 9.14 4.00
N GLN A 51 -3.45 7.94 4.26
CA GLN A 51 -3.87 7.15 5.40
C GLN A 51 -2.71 6.92 6.36
N LYS A 52 -3.04 6.55 7.60
CA LYS A 52 -2.05 6.18 8.60
C LYS A 52 -2.09 4.68 8.83
N VAL A 53 -0.91 4.09 8.98
CA VAL A 53 -0.81 2.73 9.49
C VAL A 53 -0.82 2.81 11.01
N VAL A 54 -1.84 2.24 11.62
CA VAL A 54 -1.95 2.17 13.08
C VAL A 54 -1.60 0.75 13.48
N LEU A 55 -0.48 0.61 14.20
CA LEU A 55 -0.09 -0.68 14.76
C LEU A 55 -0.75 -0.78 16.14
N ALA A 56 -1.78 -1.62 16.24
CA ALA A 56 -2.40 -1.87 17.54
C ALA A 56 -1.41 -2.60 18.43
N PRO A 57 -1.28 -2.21 19.70
CA PRO A 57 -0.42 -2.95 20.60
C PRO A 57 -0.93 -4.38 20.74
N ALA A 58 0.00 -5.32 20.80
CA ALA A 58 -0.36 -6.70 21.05
C ALA A 58 -1.02 -6.78 22.44
N ALA A 59 -2.20 -7.35 22.47
CA ALA A 59 -2.93 -7.50 23.73
C ALA A 59 -2.25 -8.52 24.62
#